data_4e6077a53f35613e0f949e41f41e8651
#
_entry.id   4e6077a53f35613e0f949e41f41e8651
#
_cell.length_a   1.000
_cell.length_b   1.000
_cell.length_c   1.000
_cell.angle_alpha   90.00
_cell.angle_beta   90.00
_cell.angle_gamma   90.00
#
_symmetry.space_group_name_H-M   'P 1'
#
loop_
_entity.id
_entity.type
_entity.pdbx_description
1 polymer ?
#
loop_
_entity_poly.entity_id
_entity_poly.type
_entity_poly.pdbx_seq_one_letter_code
_entity_poly.pdbx_strand_id
1 'polypeptide(L)'
;MSENTTYYKPKIDGWFWILIFVLTFTLLMICSISEDGLYWPGIIVICVFLFLVLLLIWIITTVKYAIKGNELGVRNLVYKWEWLPIEKIESVKSVKSVLAGAALSFNRLSIKFSDRKVLRSTMPLEIAPKDEKVFIEKLKEINPEIKVLN
;
A
#
# COMPACT_ATOMS: atom_id res chain seq x y z
N MET A 1 -17.77 23.86 8.64
CA MET A 1 -16.42 23.66 9.19
C MET A 1 -15.68 22.74 8.23
N SER A 2 -14.59 23.22 7.61
CA SER A 2 -13.77 22.37 6.75
C SER A 2 -13.04 21.33 7.64
N GLU A 3 -13.49 20.08 7.62
CA GLU A 3 -12.78 19.01 8.29
C GLU A 3 -11.38 18.89 7.68
N ASN A 4 -10.36 19.18 8.45
CA ASN A 4 -8.97 19.05 8.04
C ASN A 4 -8.68 17.58 7.75
N THR A 5 -8.49 17.25 6.48
CA THR A 5 -8.08 15.92 6.05
C THR A 5 -6.55 15.87 5.96
N THR A 6 -5.94 15.03 6.78
CA THR A 6 -4.48 14.81 6.75
C THR A 6 -4.16 13.56 5.94
N TYR A 7 -3.34 13.72 4.88
CA TYR A 7 -2.93 12.62 4.00
C TYR A 7 -1.57 12.06 4.40
N TYR A 8 -1.46 10.75 4.40
CA TYR A 8 -0.23 10.01 4.68
C TYR A 8 0.19 9.22 3.46
N LYS A 9 1.47 9.34 3.10
CA LYS A 9 2.05 8.57 2.00
C LYS A 9 2.31 7.13 2.45
N PRO A 10 2.16 6.13 1.56
CA PRO A 10 2.57 4.78 1.87
C PRO A 10 4.10 4.67 1.98
N LYS A 11 4.57 3.79 2.85
CA LYS A 11 5.95 3.34 2.88
C LYS A 11 6.15 2.34 1.75
N ILE A 12 7.17 2.57 0.95
CA ILE A 12 7.55 1.71 -0.17
C ILE A 12 8.92 1.14 0.17
N ASP A 13 9.01 -0.17 0.27
CA ASP A 13 10.28 -0.83 0.56
C ASP A 13 11.19 -0.87 -0.67
N GLY A 14 12.51 -0.89 -0.42
CA GLY A 14 13.52 -0.86 -1.48
C GLY A 14 13.42 -2.00 -2.49
N TRP A 15 12.84 -3.15 -2.10
CA TRP A 15 12.67 -4.29 -3.02
C TRP A 15 11.76 -3.97 -4.22
N PHE A 16 10.82 -3.05 -4.09
CA PHE A 16 10.01 -2.56 -5.21
C PHE A 16 10.86 -1.90 -6.30
N TRP A 17 11.84 -1.11 -5.88
CA TRP A 17 12.77 -0.46 -6.80
C TRP A 17 13.72 -1.46 -7.45
N ILE A 18 14.15 -2.47 -6.68
CA ILE A 18 14.95 -3.59 -7.23
C ILE A 18 14.13 -4.35 -8.28
N LEU A 19 12.87 -4.63 -8.01
CA LEU A 19 11.98 -5.31 -8.96
C LEU A 19 11.82 -4.51 -10.26
N ILE A 20 11.56 -3.21 -10.15
CA ILE A 20 11.44 -2.31 -11.32
C ILE A 20 12.76 -2.28 -12.10
N PHE A 21 13.90 -2.19 -11.40
CA PHE A 21 15.22 -2.19 -12.02
C PHE A 21 15.48 -3.51 -12.75
N VAL A 22 15.23 -4.65 -12.15
CA VAL A 22 15.41 -5.97 -12.77
C VAL A 22 14.52 -6.11 -14.00
N LEU A 23 13.26 -5.71 -13.92
CA LEU A 23 12.34 -5.74 -15.06
C LEU A 23 12.85 -4.86 -16.21
N THR A 24 13.23 -3.62 -15.93
CA THR A 24 13.76 -2.70 -16.97
C THR A 24 15.08 -3.18 -17.56
N PHE A 25 15.98 -3.68 -16.73
CA PHE A 25 17.26 -4.23 -17.19
C PHE A 25 17.08 -5.46 -18.08
N THR A 26 16.20 -6.40 -17.69
CA THR A 26 15.87 -7.57 -18.51
C THR A 26 15.29 -7.16 -19.86
N LEU A 27 14.42 -6.14 -19.89
CA LEU A 27 13.88 -5.60 -21.13
C LEU A 27 14.98 -5.07 -22.05
N LEU A 28 15.91 -4.28 -21.51
CA LEU A 28 17.04 -3.74 -22.27
C LEU A 28 17.93 -4.85 -22.84
N MET A 29 18.20 -5.89 -22.05
CA MET A 29 18.98 -7.05 -22.49
C MET A 29 18.30 -7.79 -23.65
N ILE A 30 16.99 -8.02 -23.56
CA ILE A 30 16.21 -8.66 -24.64
C ILE A 30 16.29 -7.83 -25.94
N CYS A 31 16.15 -6.51 -25.82
CA CYS A 31 16.26 -5.62 -26.99
C CYS A 31 17.67 -5.62 -27.64
N SER A 32 18.72 -5.80 -26.80
CA SER A 32 20.13 -5.78 -27.28
C SER A 32 20.55 -7.06 -27.99
N ILE A 33 19.91 -8.20 -27.70
CA ILE A 33 20.29 -9.52 -28.25
C ILE A 33 19.63 -9.79 -29.61
N SER A 34 18.61 -9.03 -29.98
CA SER A 34 17.92 -9.26 -31.26
C SER A 34 18.66 -8.61 -32.43
N GLU A 35 19.68 -9.30 -32.99
CA GLU A 35 20.45 -8.83 -34.15
C GLU A 35 19.63 -8.83 -35.46
N ASP A 36 18.62 -9.69 -35.57
CA ASP A 36 17.82 -9.90 -36.79
C ASP A 36 16.51 -9.12 -36.86
N GLY A 37 16.33 -8.13 -35.97
CA GLY A 37 15.10 -7.37 -35.89
C GLY A 37 14.06 -7.98 -34.92
N LEU A 38 13.07 -7.18 -34.58
CA LEU A 38 12.09 -7.52 -33.55
C LEU A 38 11.02 -8.47 -34.10
N TYR A 39 11.18 -9.79 -33.86
CA TYR A 39 10.17 -10.79 -34.20
C TYR A 39 8.91 -10.62 -33.29
N TRP A 40 7.75 -11.02 -33.82
CA TRP A 40 6.47 -10.97 -33.09
C TRP A 40 6.53 -11.45 -31.62
N PRO A 41 7.22 -12.58 -31.30
CA PRO A 41 7.36 -12.99 -29.90
C PRO A 41 8.11 -11.98 -29.04
N GLY A 42 9.14 -11.32 -29.57
CA GLY A 42 9.89 -10.28 -28.86
C GLY A 42 9.04 -9.05 -28.57
N ILE A 43 8.20 -8.62 -29.51
CA ILE A 43 7.25 -7.52 -29.30
C ILE A 43 6.28 -7.86 -28.15
N ILE A 44 5.73 -9.07 -28.13
CA ILE A 44 4.82 -9.51 -27.06
C ILE A 44 5.51 -9.45 -25.71
N VAL A 45 6.74 -9.94 -25.58
CA VAL A 45 7.52 -9.89 -24.33
C VAL A 45 7.71 -8.44 -23.88
N ILE A 46 8.09 -7.53 -24.76
CA ILE A 46 8.25 -6.10 -24.46
C ILE A 46 6.94 -5.51 -23.95
N CYS A 47 5.83 -5.77 -24.63
CA CYS A 47 4.51 -5.27 -24.21
C CYS A 47 4.11 -5.77 -22.82
N VAL A 48 4.35 -7.06 -22.53
CA VAL A 48 4.08 -7.63 -21.19
C VAL A 48 4.93 -6.96 -20.11
N PHE A 49 6.22 -6.76 -20.36
CA PHE A 49 7.11 -6.08 -19.40
C PHE A 49 6.70 -4.64 -19.15
N LEU A 50 6.41 -3.88 -20.19
CA LEU A 50 5.91 -2.50 -20.07
C LEU A 50 4.60 -2.45 -19.28
N PHE A 51 3.68 -3.38 -19.56
CA PHE A 51 2.43 -3.49 -18.82
C PHE A 51 2.68 -3.75 -17.33
N LEU A 52 3.60 -4.65 -16.97
CA LEU A 52 3.96 -4.95 -15.57
C LEU A 52 4.55 -3.73 -14.87
N VAL A 53 5.45 -3.00 -15.52
CA VAL A 53 6.05 -1.77 -14.95
C VAL A 53 4.97 -0.71 -14.73
N LEU A 54 4.11 -0.47 -15.71
CA LEU A 54 3.00 0.49 -15.58
C LEU A 54 2.03 0.08 -14.48
N LEU A 55 1.74 -1.22 -14.35
CA LEU A 55 0.91 -1.77 -13.29
C LEU A 55 1.52 -1.50 -11.91
N LEU A 56 2.82 -1.73 -11.73
CA LEU A 56 3.52 -1.43 -10.47
C LEU A 56 3.48 0.05 -10.12
N ILE A 57 3.72 0.93 -11.09
CA ILE A 57 3.63 2.38 -10.89
C ILE A 57 2.22 2.77 -10.50
N TRP A 58 1.21 2.20 -11.16
CA TRP A 58 -0.20 2.44 -10.83
C TRP A 58 -0.54 2.00 -9.41
N ILE A 59 -0.06 0.82 -8.97
CA ILE A 59 -0.21 0.32 -7.59
C ILE A 59 0.35 1.33 -6.60
N ILE A 60 1.60 1.77 -6.79
CA ILE A 60 2.30 2.69 -5.89
C ILE A 60 1.57 4.03 -5.78
N THR A 61 1.06 4.55 -6.88
CA THR A 61 0.38 5.86 -6.92
C THR A 61 -1.04 5.82 -6.36
N THR A 62 -1.67 4.65 -6.37
CA THR A 62 -3.07 4.49 -5.96
C THR A 62 -3.24 4.33 -4.45
N VAL A 63 -2.30 3.64 -3.78
CA VAL A 63 -2.38 3.42 -2.33
C VAL A 63 -2.14 4.73 -1.58
N LYS A 64 -3.11 5.13 -0.76
CA LYS A 64 -3.05 6.34 0.07
C LYS A 64 -3.79 6.12 1.37
N TYR A 65 -3.36 6.81 2.42
CA TYR A 65 -4.04 6.83 3.71
C TYR A 65 -4.40 8.26 4.07
N ALA A 66 -5.51 8.44 4.77
CA ALA A 66 -5.95 9.75 5.24
C ALA A 66 -6.64 9.63 6.60
N ILE A 67 -6.55 10.67 7.41
CA ILE A 67 -7.35 10.84 8.61
C ILE A 67 -8.21 12.08 8.40
N LYS A 68 -9.53 11.92 8.50
CA LYS A 68 -10.50 12.98 8.35
C LYS A 68 -11.44 12.98 9.56
N GLY A 69 -11.32 13.98 10.43
CA GLY A 69 -12.06 14.01 11.69
C GLY A 69 -11.80 12.73 12.50
N ASN A 70 -12.84 11.95 12.76
CA ASN A 70 -12.78 10.69 13.51
C ASN A 70 -12.72 9.44 12.60
N GLU A 71 -12.42 9.59 11.33
CA GLU A 71 -12.40 8.50 10.37
C GLU A 71 -11.02 8.27 9.77
N LEU A 72 -10.63 7.00 9.68
CA LEU A 72 -9.46 6.53 8.96
C LEU A 72 -9.87 6.17 7.53
N GLY A 73 -9.36 6.89 6.55
CA GLY A 73 -9.51 6.62 5.13
C GLY A 73 -8.38 5.75 4.59
N VAL A 74 -8.73 4.67 3.91
CA VAL A 74 -7.78 3.81 3.20
C VAL A 74 -8.21 3.70 1.74
N ARG A 75 -7.27 3.96 0.83
CA ARG A 75 -7.46 3.76 -0.60
C ARG A 75 -6.47 2.72 -1.09
N ASN A 76 -6.97 1.67 -1.69
CA ASN A 76 -6.17 0.64 -2.35
C ASN A 76 -6.59 0.47 -3.82
N LEU A 77 -5.93 -0.44 -4.53
CA LEU A 77 -6.13 -0.71 -5.96
C LEU A 77 -7.56 -0.97 -6.41
N VAL A 78 -8.34 -1.63 -5.56
CA VAL A 78 -9.66 -2.19 -5.93
C VAL A 78 -10.79 -1.31 -5.43
N TYR A 79 -10.55 -0.57 -4.35
CA TYR A 79 -11.57 0.18 -3.66
C TYR A 79 -11.37 1.69 -3.83
N LYS A 80 -12.49 2.39 -3.96
CA LYS A 80 -12.55 3.83 -3.68
C LYS A 80 -12.13 4.03 -2.22
N TRP A 81 -12.05 5.26 -1.76
CA TRP A 81 -11.82 5.55 -0.36
C TRP A 81 -12.80 4.77 0.52
N GLU A 82 -12.28 4.00 1.45
CA GLU A 82 -13.03 3.34 2.52
C GLU A 82 -12.74 4.08 3.82
N TRP A 83 -13.79 4.59 4.45
CA TRP A 83 -13.70 5.38 5.67
C TRP A 83 -14.13 4.52 6.85
N LEU A 84 -13.28 4.44 7.86
CA LEU A 84 -13.41 3.57 9.01
C LEU A 84 -13.38 4.39 10.29
N PRO A 85 -14.34 4.24 11.22
CA PRO A 85 -14.36 4.99 12.46
C PRO A 85 -13.19 4.61 13.36
N ILE A 86 -12.39 5.62 13.74
CA ILE A 86 -11.21 5.43 14.61
C ILE A 86 -11.62 5.00 16.02
N GLU A 87 -12.82 5.35 16.48
CA GLU A 87 -13.38 4.94 17.77
C GLU A 87 -13.51 3.41 17.91
N LYS A 88 -13.65 2.70 16.78
CA LYS A 88 -13.74 1.23 16.76
C LYS A 88 -12.40 0.52 16.71
N ILE A 89 -11.28 1.24 16.72
CA ILE A 89 -9.95 0.65 16.76
C ILE A 89 -9.65 0.18 18.18
N GLU A 90 -9.46 -1.13 18.37
CA GLU A 90 -9.05 -1.73 19.64
C GLU A 90 -7.54 -1.69 19.84
N SER A 91 -6.81 -2.08 18.81
CA SER A 91 -5.35 -2.19 18.91
C SER A 91 -4.65 -1.97 17.57
N VAL A 92 -3.44 -1.47 17.67
CA VAL A 92 -2.49 -1.30 16.56
C VAL A 92 -1.23 -2.05 16.91
N LYS A 93 -0.80 -2.95 16.02
CA LYS A 93 0.40 -3.76 16.21
C LYS A 93 1.33 -3.60 14.99
N SER A 94 2.64 -3.41 15.26
CA SER A 94 3.64 -3.51 14.19
C SER A 94 3.88 -4.98 13.85
N VAL A 95 3.73 -5.34 12.58
CA VAL A 95 3.88 -6.70 12.09
C VAL A 95 4.75 -6.74 10.84
N LYS A 96 5.47 -7.86 10.66
CA LYS A 96 6.15 -8.16 9.40
C LYS A 96 5.29 -9.16 8.64
N SER A 97 4.73 -8.73 7.53
CA SER A 97 3.85 -9.57 6.71
C SER A 97 4.22 -9.47 5.23
N VAL A 98 4.19 -10.61 4.55
CA VAL A 98 4.41 -10.71 3.09
C VAL A 98 3.07 -10.79 2.35
N LEU A 99 1.97 -11.03 3.09
CA LEU A 99 0.65 -11.21 2.51
C LEU A 99 0.14 -9.91 1.85
N ALA A 100 -0.60 -10.09 0.77
CA ALA A 100 -1.21 -8.97 0.05
C ALA A 100 -2.20 -8.21 0.94
N GLY A 101 -2.01 -6.91 1.03
CA GLY A 101 -2.87 -5.99 1.76
C GLY A 101 -2.79 -4.59 1.16
N ALA A 102 -3.36 -3.60 1.82
CA ALA A 102 -3.27 -2.19 1.43
C ALA A 102 -1.90 -1.58 1.78
N ALA A 103 -0.82 -2.37 1.76
CA ALA A 103 0.52 -1.94 2.16
C ALA A 103 1.57 -2.36 1.14
N LEU A 104 2.52 -1.46 0.88
CA LEU A 104 3.63 -1.63 -0.08
C LEU A 104 4.96 -1.91 0.64
N SER A 105 4.90 -2.26 1.93
CA SER A 105 6.06 -2.56 2.78
C SER A 105 5.83 -3.87 3.54
N PHE A 106 6.92 -4.56 3.85
CA PHE A 106 6.89 -5.73 4.73
C PHE A 106 6.65 -5.35 6.19
N ASN A 107 7.14 -4.17 6.61
CA ASN A 107 6.84 -3.62 7.93
C ASN A 107 5.50 -2.89 7.86
N ARG A 108 4.50 -3.38 8.57
CA ARG A 108 3.12 -2.92 8.50
C ARG A 108 2.56 -2.67 9.87
N LEU A 109 1.54 -1.82 9.91
CA LEU A 109 0.65 -1.68 11.05
C LEU A 109 -0.59 -2.55 10.82
N SER A 110 -0.80 -3.51 11.69
CA SER A 110 -2.01 -4.32 11.78
C SER A 110 -2.98 -3.63 12.72
N ILE A 111 -4.08 -3.13 12.19
CA ILE A 111 -5.12 -2.41 12.93
C ILE A 111 -6.29 -3.35 13.15
N LYS A 112 -6.60 -3.62 14.42
CA LYS A 112 -7.73 -4.45 14.82
C LYS A 112 -8.91 -3.57 15.23
N PHE A 113 -10.07 -3.84 14.65
CA PHE A 113 -11.32 -3.17 14.97
C PHE A 113 -12.22 -4.06 15.85
N SER A 114 -13.01 -3.43 16.74
CA SER A 114 -13.98 -4.12 17.59
C SER A 114 -15.13 -4.75 16.79
N ASP A 115 -15.52 -4.11 15.69
CA ASP A 115 -16.56 -4.60 14.78
C ASP A 115 -15.93 -5.34 13.60
N ARG A 116 -16.06 -6.66 13.58
CA ARG A 116 -15.53 -7.54 12.52
C ARG A 116 -16.10 -7.30 11.11
N LYS A 117 -17.21 -6.53 11.02
CA LYS A 117 -17.87 -6.25 9.73
C LYS A 117 -17.23 -5.07 8.99
N VAL A 118 -16.28 -4.34 9.60
CA VAL A 118 -15.73 -3.08 9.09
C VAL A 118 -15.06 -3.23 7.73
N LEU A 119 -14.63 -4.34 7.25
CA LEU A 119 -14.06 -4.51 5.90
C LEU A 119 -14.60 -5.73 5.16
N ARG A 120 -15.77 -6.26 5.58
CA ARG A 120 -16.26 -7.55 5.07
C ARG A 120 -15.24 -8.69 5.24
N SER A 121 -14.23 -8.48 6.06
CA SER A 121 -13.13 -9.41 6.34
C SER A 121 -12.95 -9.57 7.85
N THR A 122 -12.63 -10.78 8.28
CA THR A 122 -12.27 -11.10 9.66
C THR A 122 -10.81 -10.75 9.96
N MET A 123 -10.04 -10.37 8.94
CA MET A 123 -8.62 -10.04 9.08
C MET A 123 -8.43 -8.59 9.52
N PRO A 124 -7.42 -8.30 10.33
CA PRO A 124 -7.05 -6.93 10.67
C PRO A 124 -6.64 -6.16 9.42
N LEU A 125 -6.87 -4.85 9.44
CA LEU A 125 -6.43 -3.96 8.37
C LEU A 125 -4.92 -3.79 8.45
N GLU A 126 -4.21 -4.17 7.40
CA GLU A 126 -2.77 -3.97 7.30
C GLU A 126 -2.46 -2.76 6.40
N ILE A 127 -1.80 -1.75 6.97
CA ILE A 127 -1.36 -0.53 6.29
C ILE A 127 0.11 -0.27 6.60
N ALA A 128 0.78 0.51 5.77
CA ALA A 128 2.17 0.90 5.99
C ALA A 128 2.34 2.40 5.70
N PRO A 129 1.99 3.29 6.62
CA PRO A 129 2.27 4.71 6.50
C PRO A 129 3.78 4.96 6.60
N LYS A 130 4.30 5.96 5.85
CA LYS A 130 5.73 6.29 5.84
C LYS A 130 6.21 6.69 7.23
N ASP A 131 5.44 7.53 7.92
CA ASP A 131 5.74 8.05 9.25
C ASP A 131 4.86 7.37 10.30
N GLU A 132 5.19 6.09 10.58
CA GLU A 132 4.41 5.21 11.46
C GLU A 132 4.14 5.80 12.84
N LYS A 133 5.16 6.42 13.48
CA LYS A 133 5.02 7.02 14.80
C LYS A 133 4.03 8.17 14.82
N VAL A 134 4.18 9.11 13.89
CA VAL A 134 3.28 10.27 13.76
C VAL A 134 1.86 9.83 13.47
N PHE A 135 1.71 8.77 12.66
CA PHE A 135 0.40 8.20 12.34
C PHE A 135 -0.28 7.60 13.58
N ILE A 136 0.47 6.81 14.38
CA ILE A 136 -0.04 6.20 15.63
C ILE A 136 -0.38 7.29 16.65
N GLU A 137 0.47 8.31 16.81
CA GLU A 137 0.20 9.44 17.72
C GLU A 137 -1.11 10.13 17.33
N LYS A 138 -1.33 10.35 16.03
CA LYS A 138 -2.56 10.97 15.54
C LYS A 138 -3.81 10.12 15.80
N LEU A 139 -3.70 8.80 15.65
CA LEU A 139 -4.79 7.89 16.01
C LEU A 139 -5.11 7.94 17.52
N LYS A 140 -4.07 8.03 18.36
CA LYS A 140 -4.21 8.15 19.83
C LYS A 140 -4.75 9.49 20.29
N GLU A 141 -4.46 10.58 19.58
CA GLU A 141 -5.08 11.88 19.87
C GLU A 141 -6.61 11.81 19.72
N ILE A 142 -7.11 11.02 18.76
CA ILE A 142 -8.54 10.88 18.48
C ILE A 142 -9.17 9.82 19.38
N ASN A 143 -8.49 8.68 19.57
CA ASN A 143 -8.94 7.60 20.44
C ASN A 143 -7.81 7.15 21.39
N PRO A 144 -7.76 7.70 22.62
CA PRO A 144 -6.73 7.36 23.61
C PRO A 144 -6.75 5.90 24.10
N GLU A 145 -7.88 5.19 23.89
CA GLU A 145 -8.04 3.80 24.33
C GLU A 145 -7.32 2.79 23.45
N ILE A 146 -6.77 3.22 22.30
CA ILE A 146 -6.04 2.35 21.38
C ILE A 146 -4.82 1.73 22.06
N LYS A 147 -4.79 0.40 22.11
CA LYS A 147 -3.65 -0.38 22.63
C LYS A 147 -2.60 -0.51 21.54
N VAL A 148 -1.41 0.07 21.76
CA VAL A 148 -0.25 -0.13 20.87
C VAL A 148 0.52 -1.34 21.38
N LEU A 149 0.58 -2.37 20.55
CA LEU A 149 1.28 -3.62 20.82
C LEU A 149 2.58 -3.64 20.00
N ASN A 150 3.68 -3.90 20.66
CA ASN A 150 5.00 -4.06 20.03
C ASN A 150 5.20 -5.45 19.48
#